data_dba149cac8d6c822d1fae51d9d505daa
#
_entry.id   dba149cac8d6c822d1fae51d9d505daa
#
_cell.length_a   1.000
_cell.length_b   1.000
_cell.length_c   1.000
_cell.angle_alpha   90.00
_cell.angle_beta   90.00
_cell.angle_gamma   90.00
#
_symmetry.space_group_name_H-M   'P 1'
#
loop_
_entity.id
_entity.type
_entity.pdbx_description
1 polymer ?
#
loop_
_entity_poly.entity_id
_entity_poly.type
_entity_poly.pdbx_seq_one_letter_code
_entity_poly.pdbx_strand_id
1 'polypeptide(L)'
;YRAMENALKDAKVTPEQIDYINAHGTSTKIGDGVELNAVQTLFANNKNFSMSSTKSSIGHLLGAAGSVEAIFTALAIRDQIAPPTINLHNPIEDVKIDLVPLKAKEREITYALTNSFGFGGTNASLLLKRI
;
A
#
# COMPACT_ATOMS: atom_id res chain seq x y z
N TYR A 1 -5.55 0.63 -10.39
CA TYR A 1 -6.57 -0.40 -10.28
C TYR A 1 -6.11 -1.72 -10.92
N ARG A 2 -5.91 -1.77 -12.26
CA ARG A 2 -5.61 -3.03 -12.99
C ARG A 2 -4.37 -3.77 -12.49
N ALA A 3 -3.30 -3.08 -12.09
CA ALA A 3 -2.10 -3.73 -11.57
C ALA A 3 -2.41 -4.52 -10.28
N MET A 4 -3.13 -3.91 -9.35
CA MET A 4 -3.57 -4.57 -8.12
C MET A 4 -4.54 -5.73 -8.40
N GLU A 5 -5.54 -5.52 -9.25
CA GLU A 5 -6.49 -6.56 -9.64
C GLU A 5 -5.80 -7.77 -10.26
N ASN A 6 -4.81 -7.54 -11.14
CA ASN A 6 -4.05 -8.63 -11.75
C ASN A 6 -3.19 -9.39 -10.73
N ALA A 7 -2.55 -8.69 -9.78
CA ALA A 7 -1.79 -9.33 -8.71
C ALA A 7 -2.68 -10.24 -7.83
N LEU A 8 -3.88 -9.77 -7.50
CA LEU A 8 -4.87 -10.57 -6.75
C LEU A 8 -5.31 -11.82 -7.54
N LYS A 9 -5.62 -11.66 -8.84
CA LYS A 9 -6.02 -12.77 -9.72
C LYS A 9 -4.92 -13.81 -9.87
N ASP A 10 -3.67 -13.37 -10.07
CA ASP A 10 -2.51 -14.25 -10.20
C ASP A 10 -2.27 -15.08 -8.92
N ALA A 11 -2.37 -14.43 -7.78
CA ALA A 11 -2.23 -15.06 -6.46
C ALA A 11 -3.46 -15.89 -6.03
N LYS A 12 -4.60 -15.78 -6.73
CA LYS A 12 -5.90 -16.37 -6.35
C LYS A 12 -6.36 -15.93 -4.95
N VAL A 13 -6.16 -14.65 -4.64
CA VAL A 13 -6.52 -14.00 -3.38
C VAL A 13 -7.62 -12.97 -3.65
N THR A 14 -8.59 -12.87 -2.74
CA THR A 14 -9.65 -11.86 -2.85
C THR A 14 -9.25 -10.55 -2.18
N PRO A 15 -9.85 -9.41 -2.55
CA PRO A 15 -9.57 -8.13 -1.89
C PRO A 15 -9.77 -8.16 -0.38
N GLU A 16 -10.74 -8.93 0.12
CA GLU A 16 -11.07 -9.05 1.55
C GLU A 16 -9.98 -9.71 2.38
N GLN A 17 -9.07 -10.44 1.74
CA GLN A 17 -7.95 -11.13 2.40
C GLN A 17 -6.72 -10.26 2.58
N ILE A 18 -6.69 -9.07 2.00
CA ILE A 18 -5.55 -8.16 2.12
C ILE A 18 -5.61 -7.41 3.44
N ASP A 19 -4.51 -7.47 4.19
CA ASP A 19 -4.36 -6.85 5.50
C ASP A 19 -3.58 -5.52 5.44
N TYR A 20 -2.63 -5.41 4.50
CA TYR A 20 -1.77 -4.24 4.39
C TYR A 20 -1.44 -3.90 2.93
N ILE A 21 -1.37 -2.61 2.63
CA ILE A 21 -0.91 -2.08 1.34
C ILE A 21 0.23 -1.07 1.56
N ASN A 22 1.41 -1.36 1.00
CA ASN A 22 2.46 -0.37 0.87
C ASN A 22 2.19 0.42 -0.41
N ALA A 23 1.77 1.66 -0.26
CA ALA A 23 1.36 2.53 -1.35
C ALA A 23 2.55 3.03 -2.17
N HIS A 24 2.32 3.33 -3.44
CA HIS A 24 3.25 4.16 -4.20
C HIS A 24 3.38 5.54 -3.57
N GLY A 25 2.27 6.22 -3.26
CA GLY A 25 2.15 7.35 -2.34
C GLY A 25 3.29 8.36 -2.39
N THR A 26 3.44 9.08 -3.51
CA THR A 26 4.56 10.02 -3.75
C THR A 26 4.34 11.41 -3.19
N SER A 27 3.24 11.64 -2.49
CA SER A 27 2.83 12.96 -1.99
C SER A 27 2.55 13.99 -3.10
N THR A 28 2.05 13.51 -4.23
CA THR A 28 1.54 14.38 -5.28
C THR A 28 0.01 14.47 -5.19
N LYS A 29 -0.54 15.69 -5.32
CA LYS A 29 -1.98 15.93 -5.15
C LYS A 29 -2.85 15.06 -6.05
N ILE A 30 -2.45 14.87 -7.30
CA ILE A 30 -3.20 14.06 -8.27
C ILE A 30 -2.91 12.57 -8.05
N GLY A 31 -1.64 12.20 -7.92
CA GLY A 31 -1.21 10.81 -7.81
C GLY A 31 -1.80 10.09 -6.61
N ASP A 32 -1.71 10.69 -5.43
CA ASP A 32 -2.23 10.11 -4.20
C ASP A 32 -3.76 9.97 -4.23
N GLY A 33 -4.47 10.97 -4.77
CA GLY A 33 -5.93 10.91 -4.91
C GLY A 33 -6.37 9.80 -5.87
N VAL A 34 -5.68 9.62 -7.00
CA VAL A 34 -5.96 8.56 -7.97
C VAL A 34 -5.68 7.17 -7.37
N GLU A 35 -4.56 7.01 -6.66
CA GLU A 35 -4.22 5.74 -5.99
C GLU A 35 -5.24 5.40 -4.92
N LEU A 36 -5.57 6.34 -4.03
CA LEU A 36 -6.58 6.15 -2.99
C LEU A 36 -7.94 5.75 -3.57
N ASN A 37 -8.39 6.44 -4.64
CA ASN A 37 -9.65 6.11 -5.29
C ASN A 37 -9.63 4.68 -5.89
N ALA A 38 -8.53 4.30 -6.53
CA ALA A 38 -8.37 2.95 -7.07
C ALA A 38 -8.39 1.88 -5.97
N VAL A 39 -7.74 2.13 -4.83
CA VAL A 39 -7.74 1.25 -3.67
C VAL A 39 -9.14 1.19 -3.06
N GLN A 40 -9.78 2.32 -2.77
CA GLN A 40 -11.13 2.34 -2.20
C GLN A 40 -12.16 1.62 -3.08
N THR A 41 -12.00 1.68 -4.40
CA THR A 41 -12.88 0.99 -5.34
C THR A 41 -12.64 -0.52 -5.34
N LEU A 42 -11.39 -0.96 -5.44
CA LEU A 42 -11.06 -2.39 -5.50
C LEU A 42 -11.32 -3.10 -4.17
N PHE A 43 -11.06 -2.43 -3.05
CA PHE A 43 -11.21 -2.97 -1.70
C PHE A 43 -12.48 -2.48 -0.99
N ALA A 44 -13.52 -2.11 -1.73
CA ALA A 44 -14.75 -1.52 -1.18
C ALA A 44 -15.42 -2.37 -0.09
N ASN A 45 -15.33 -3.70 -0.20
CA ASN A 45 -15.89 -4.67 0.74
C ASN A 45 -14.92 -5.03 1.89
N ASN A 46 -13.63 -4.72 1.77
CA ASN A 46 -12.67 -4.92 2.85
C ASN A 46 -12.69 -3.70 3.78
N LYS A 47 -13.09 -3.91 5.04
CA LYS A 47 -13.17 -2.85 6.06
C LYS A 47 -12.02 -2.93 7.07
N ASN A 48 -11.11 -3.88 6.91
CA ASN A 48 -10.08 -4.17 7.90
C ASN A 48 -8.68 -4.33 7.29
N PHE A 49 -8.22 -3.32 6.56
CA PHE A 49 -6.83 -3.25 6.12
C PHE A 49 -6.22 -1.87 6.43
N SER A 50 -4.91 -1.82 6.46
CA SER A 50 -4.15 -0.57 6.58
C SER A 50 -3.38 -0.29 5.29
N MET A 51 -3.15 0.97 5.00
CA MET A 51 -2.34 1.43 3.87
C MET A 51 -1.39 2.54 4.34
N SER A 52 -0.14 2.48 3.94
CA SER A 52 0.81 3.57 4.25
C SER A 52 1.82 3.77 3.15
N SER A 53 2.45 4.94 3.11
CA SER A 53 3.57 5.22 2.22
C SER A 53 4.87 5.32 3.01
N THR A 54 5.74 4.33 2.83
CA THR A 54 7.09 4.34 3.43
C THR A 54 8.02 5.39 2.80
N LYS A 55 7.63 5.97 1.67
CA LYS A 55 8.31 7.16 1.11
C LYS A 55 8.28 8.36 2.06
N SER A 56 7.32 8.41 2.97
CA SER A 56 7.29 9.45 4.02
C SER A 56 8.55 9.43 4.90
N SER A 57 9.20 8.27 5.05
CA SER A 57 10.39 8.08 5.88
C SER A 57 11.71 8.21 5.11
N ILE A 58 11.75 7.81 3.83
CA ILE A 58 13.00 7.65 3.08
C ILE A 58 13.04 8.44 1.76
N GLY A 59 11.95 9.09 1.38
CA GLY A 59 11.81 9.74 0.08
C GLY A 59 11.55 8.76 -1.06
N HIS A 60 11.47 9.27 -2.27
CA HIS A 60 11.24 8.48 -3.48
C HIS A 60 12.58 8.04 -4.09
N LEU A 61 12.89 6.75 -4.01
CA LEU A 61 14.17 6.19 -4.48
C LEU A 61 14.18 5.87 -5.99
N LEU A 62 13.25 6.42 -6.75
CA LEU A 62 13.17 6.26 -8.21
C LEU A 62 13.22 4.78 -8.65
N GLY A 63 14.24 4.37 -9.41
CA GLY A 63 14.39 2.99 -9.89
C GLY A 63 14.54 1.94 -8.79
N ALA A 64 14.99 2.33 -7.59
CA ALA A 64 15.10 1.42 -6.44
C ALA A 64 13.84 1.38 -5.57
N ALA A 65 12.86 2.29 -5.79
CA ALA A 65 11.71 2.44 -4.91
C ALA A 65 10.92 1.14 -4.75
N GLY A 66 10.57 0.48 -5.85
CA GLY A 66 9.77 -0.74 -5.81
C GLY A 66 10.46 -1.89 -5.05
N SER A 67 11.77 -2.05 -5.22
CA SER A 67 12.54 -3.10 -4.53
C SER A 67 12.62 -2.87 -3.03
N VAL A 68 12.90 -1.63 -2.61
CA VAL A 68 12.97 -1.27 -1.19
C VAL A 68 11.59 -1.40 -0.52
N GLU A 69 10.54 -0.97 -1.19
CA GLU A 69 9.17 -1.08 -0.68
C GLU A 69 8.68 -2.53 -0.60
N ALA A 70 9.11 -3.39 -1.52
CA ALA A 70 8.86 -4.83 -1.42
C ALA A 70 9.54 -5.44 -0.18
N ILE A 71 10.78 -5.03 0.14
CA ILE A 71 11.49 -5.45 1.36
C ILE A 71 10.74 -4.96 2.60
N PHE A 72 10.33 -3.69 2.65
CA PHE A 72 9.56 -3.17 3.79
C PHE A 72 8.23 -3.91 3.96
N THR A 73 7.58 -4.27 2.88
CA THR A 73 6.34 -5.06 2.93
C THR A 73 6.58 -6.46 3.48
N ALA A 74 7.67 -7.11 3.08
CA ALA A 74 8.08 -8.40 3.64
C ALA A 74 8.41 -8.30 5.14
N LEU A 75 9.10 -7.22 5.56
CA LEU A 75 9.39 -6.95 6.97
C LEU A 75 8.10 -6.67 7.77
N ALA A 76 7.15 -5.94 7.21
CA ALA A 76 5.84 -5.70 7.83
C ALA A 76 5.10 -7.02 8.11
N ILE A 77 5.13 -7.95 7.16
CA ILE A 77 4.57 -9.31 7.35
C ILE A 77 5.34 -10.07 8.44
N ARG A 78 6.67 -10.05 8.42
CA ARG A 78 7.50 -10.76 9.40
C ARG A 78 7.24 -10.26 10.82
N ASP A 79 7.24 -8.95 10.99
CA ASP A 79 7.19 -8.30 12.30
C ASP A 79 5.76 -8.03 12.78
N GLN A 80 4.74 -8.23 11.92
CA GLN A 80 3.33 -7.98 12.18
C GLN A 80 3.06 -6.52 12.58
N ILE A 81 3.75 -5.61 11.88
CA ILE A 81 3.67 -4.15 12.11
C ILE A 81 3.46 -3.45 10.77
N ALA A 82 2.37 -2.70 10.66
CA ALA A 82 2.16 -1.77 9.55
C ALA A 82 3.04 -0.53 9.75
N PRO A 83 3.99 -0.24 8.84
CA PRO A 83 4.82 0.96 8.95
C PRO A 83 4.00 2.22 8.75
N PRO A 84 4.39 3.36 9.37
CA PRO A 84 3.59 4.58 9.33
C PRO A 84 3.78 5.38 8.04
N THR A 85 2.82 6.28 7.80
CA THR A 85 3.03 7.48 6.99
C THR A 85 3.40 8.61 7.96
N ILE A 86 4.71 8.89 8.17
CA ILE A 86 5.19 9.66 9.31
C ILE A 86 4.81 11.14 9.32
N ASN A 87 4.55 11.74 8.18
CA ASN A 87 4.23 13.18 8.09
C ASN A 87 2.74 13.45 7.82
N LEU A 88 1.89 12.45 7.99
CA LEU A 88 0.47 12.54 7.68
C LEU A 88 -0.31 13.18 8.84
N HIS A 89 -0.33 14.51 8.90
CA HIS A 89 -1.11 15.28 9.86
C HIS A 89 -2.52 15.59 9.36
N ASN A 90 -2.66 15.83 8.05
CA ASN A 90 -3.92 16.21 7.41
C ASN A 90 -4.16 15.26 6.23
N PRO A 91 -4.81 14.10 6.44
CA PRO A 91 -5.15 13.18 5.35
C PRO A 91 -6.13 13.83 4.37
N ILE A 92 -6.19 13.29 3.16
CA ILE A 92 -7.22 13.65 2.18
C ILE A 92 -8.61 13.39 2.81
N GLU A 93 -9.55 14.29 2.59
CA GLU A 93 -10.92 14.19 3.09
C GLU A 93 -11.62 12.91 2.53
N ASP A 94 -12.59 12.40 3.27
CA ASP A 94 -13.39 11.21 2.91
C ASP A 94 -12.64 9.89 2.73
N VAL A 95 -11.42 9.76 3.26
CA VAL A 95 -10.70 8.49 3.26
C VAL A 95 -11.25 7.56 4.35
N LYS A 96 -11.71 6.37 3.92
CA LYS A 96 -12.27 5.32 4.79
C LYS A 96 -11.26 4.22 5.14
N ILE A 97 -9.99 4.41 4.80
CA ILE A 97 -8.90 3.46 5.00
C ILE A 97 -8.04 3.95 6.17
N ASP A 98 -7.56 3.03 6.99
CA ASP A 98 -6.53 3.32 7.98
C ASP A 98 -5.19 3.59 7.28
N LEU A 99 -4.79 4.85 7.21
CA LEU A 99 -3.56 5.30 6.55
C LEU A 99 -2.31 5.21 7.45
N VAL A 100 -2.42 4.63 8.63
CA VAL A 100 -1.34 4.49 9.62
C VAL A 100 -0.61 5.82 9.87
N PRO A 101 -1.32 6.90 10.27
CA PRO A 101 -0.71 8.21 10.39
C PRO A 101 0.30 8.25 11.54
N LEU A 102 1.45 8.88 11.29
CA LEU A 102 2.48 9.30 12.26
C LEU A 102 3.24 8.17 12.98
N LYS A 103 2.58 7.09 13.40
CA LYS A 103 3.17 6.00 14.19
C LYS A 103 2.84 4.64 13.58
N ALA A 104 3.79 3.72 13.67
CA ALA A 104 3.58 2.33 13.31
C ALA A 104 2.46 1.69 14.13
N LYS A 105 1.78 0.71 13.55
CA LYS A 105 0.64 0.03 14.16
C LYS A 105 0.86 -1.48 14.12
N GLU A 106 0.78 -2.12 15.28
CA GLU A 106 0.68 -3.57 15.37
C GLU A 106 -0.62 -4.03 14.71
N ARG A 107 -0.50 -5.01 13.83
CA ARG A 107 -1.65 -5.68 13.22
C ARG A 107 -1.25 -7.02 12.64
N GLU A 108 -2.18 -7.96 12.64
CA GLU A 108 -2.02 -9.20 11.91
C GLU A 108 -1.96 -8.92 10.40
N ILE A 109 -0.90 -9.42 9.73
CA ILE A 109 -0.67 -9.29 8.31
C ILE A 109 -0.34 -10.67 7.74
N THR A 110 -1.32 -11.26 7.07
CA THR A 110 -1.14 -12.51 6.31
C THR A 110 -0.85 -12.23 4.85
N TYR A 111 -1.60 -11.31 4.25
CA TYR A 111 -1.41 -10.88 2.86
C TYR A 111 -1.17 -9.38 2.77
N ALA A 112 -0.16 -9.01 2.03
CA ALA A 112 0.14 -7.61 1.77
C ALA A 112 0.40 -7.34 0.29
N LEU A 113 0.01 -6.15 -0.18
CA LEU A 113 0.35 -5.63 -1.50
C LEU A 113 1.41 -4.53 -1.38
N THR A 114 2.27 -4.41 -2.37
CA THR A 114 3.10 -3.22 -2.57
C THR A 114 2.91 -2.70 -3.99
N ASN A 115 2.69 -1.41 -4.11
CA ASN A 115 2.39 -0.73 -5.37
C ASN A 115 3.58 0.11 -5.82
N SER A 116 3.91 0.03 -7.10
CA SER A 116 4.88 0.93 -7.74
C SER A 116 4.31 1.40 -9.08
N PHE A 117 4.07 2.70 -9.20
CA PHE A 117 3.42 3.30 -10.37
C PHE A 117 4.36 4.29 -11.03
N GLY A 118 4.73 3.99 -12.29
CA GLY A 118 5.66 4.79 -13.07
C GLY A 118 4.98 5.61 -14.16
N PHE A 119 5.69 6.61 -14.66
CA PHE A 119 5.24 7.41 -15.80
C PHE A 119 5.02 6.53 -17.04
N GLY A 120 4.08 6.95 -17.90
CA GLY A 120 3.74 6.19 -19.10
C GLY A 120 2.93 4.93 -18.85
N GLY A 121 2.43 4.72 -17.62
CA GLY A 121 1.59 3.57 -17.28
C GLY A 121 2.38 2.30 -16.96
N THR A 122 3.67 2.41 -16.66
CA THR A 122 4.49 1.30 -16.15
C THR A 122 4.14 1.05 -14.68
N ASN A 123 3.05 0.32 -14.47
CA ASN A 123 2.49 0.08 -13.15
C ASN A 123 2.66 -1.37 -12.74
N ALA A 124 3.14 -1.61 -11.54
CA ALA A 124 3.30 -2.94 -10.95
C ALA A 124 2.69 -2.99 -9.54
N SER A 125 2.14 -4.13 -9.20
CA SER A 125 1.75 -4.49 -7.83
C SER A 125 2.26 -5.90 -7.54
N LEU A 126 2.87 -6.08 -6.37
CA LEU A 126 3.31 -7.39 -5.89
C LEU A 126 2.46 -7.79 -4.69
N LEU A 127 2.04 -9.03 -4.65
CA LEU A 127 1.37 -9.63 -3.51
C LEU A 127 2.35 -10.56 -2.78
N LEU A 128 2.46 -10.35 -1.48
CA LEU A 128 3.27 -11.16 -0.58
C LEU A 128 2.38 -11.84 0.45
N LYS A 129 2.77 -13.05 0.86
CA LYS A 129 2.05 -13.86 1.85
C LYS A 129 2.99 -14.27 2.96
N ARG A 130 2.48 -14.31 4.19
CA ARG A 130 3.13 -14.94 5.35
C ARG A 130 3.25 -16.45 5.12
N ILE A 131 4.43 -17.00 5.39
CA ILE A 131 4.73 -18.43 5.35
C ILE A 131 4.45 -19.07 6.72
#